data_5ad11328d263b0491a2b918ef15a6739
#
_entry.id   5ad11328d263b0491a2b918ef15a6739
#
_cell.length_a   1.000
_cell.length_b   1.000
_cell.length_c   1.000
_cell.angle_alpha   90.00
_cell.angle_beta   90.00
_cell.angle_gamma   90.00
#
_symmetry.space_group_name_H-M   'P 1'
#
loop_
_entity.id
_entity.type
_entity.pdbx_description
1 polymer ?
#
loop_
_entity_poly.entity_id
_entity_poly.type
_entity_poly.pdbx_seq_one_letter_code
_entity_poly.pdbx_strand_id
1 'polypeptide(L)'
;MKKIFIMSIITMLSSLYSCQAQNKGYKSLSADDYEKAIADTAVIRLDVRTAEEFANGHIRCAINIDVLKSNFEQKAAATLPKSKTIAVNCRSGKRSKNAAAILTKNGYQVIELDSGFIGWQAAGKEIIKE
;
A
#
# COMPACT_ATOMS: atom_id res chain seq x y z
N MET A 1 2.83 -50.54 7.17
CA MET A 1 2.45 -50.12 5.84
C MET A 1 1.47 -48.97 5.84
N LYS A 2 0.53 -48.97 6.75
CA LYS A 2 -0.55 -47.98 6.75
C LYS A 2 -0.25 -46.70 7.48
N LYS A 3 0.90 -46.62 8.11
CA LYS A 3 1.24 -45.51 9.00
C LYS A 3 1.82 -44.30 8.30
N ILE A 4 2.19 -44.44 7.07
CA ILE A 4 2.92 -43.42 6.33
C ILE A 4 2.02 -42.29 5.86
N PHE A 5 0.74 -42.54 5.69
CA PHE A 5 -0.19 -41.55 5.15
C PHE A 5 -0.53 -40.40 6.11
N ILE A 6 -0.41 -40.62 7.38
CA ILE A 6 -0.83 -39.66 8.40
C ILE A 6 0.13 -38.49 8.53
N MET A 7 1.40 -38.73 8.29
CA MET A 7 2.43 -37.72 8.44
C MET A 7 2.39 -36.64 7.38
N SER A 8 1.99 -36.97 6.17
CA SER A 8 1.91 -36.04 5.06
C SER A 8 0.86 -34.96 5.27
N ILE A 9 -0.24 -35.30 5.89
CA ILE A 9 -1.36 -34.40 6.11
C ILE A 9 -1.03 -33.33 7.16
N ILE A 10 -0.30 -33.70 8.18
CA ILE A 10 0.07 -32.81 9.27
C ILE A 10 1.01 -31.70 8.77
N THR A 11 1.92 -32.05 7.88
CA THR A 11 2.88 -31.10 7.34
C THR A 11 2.19 -30.03 6.49
N MET A 12 1.18 -30.41 5.75
CA MET A 12 0.42 -29.46 4.91
C MET A 12 -0.35 -28.46 5.76
N LEU A 13 -0.94 -28.88 6.85
CA LEU A 13 -1.70 -28.00 7.71
C LEU A 13 -0.83 -26.95 8.37
N SER A 14 0.37 -27.31 8.79
CA SER A 14 1.29 -26.39 9.41
C SER A 14 1.74 -25.30 8.45
N SER A 15 1.94 -25.64 7.19
CA SER A 15 2.35 -24.69 6.17
C SER A 15 1.28 -23.66 5.90
N LEU A 16 0.04 -24.08 5.79
CA LEU A 16 -1.09 -23.18 5.55
C LEU A 16 -1.30 -22.21 6.71
N TYR A 17 -1.17 -22.70 7.90
CA TYR A 17 -1.37 -21.90 9.09
C TYR A 17 -0.34 -20.76 9.18
N SER A 18 0.90 -21.04 8.89
CA SER A 18 1.99 -20.09 8.91
C SER A 18 1.78 -18.93 7.90
N CYS A 19 1.26 -19.21 6.74
CA CYS A 19 0.98 -18.21 5.72
C CYS A 19 -0.10 -17.23 6.13
N GLN A 20 -1.12 -17.69 6.80
CA GLN A 20 -2.24 -16.85 7.20
C GLN A 20 -1.89 -15.89 8.33
N ALA A 21 -0.99 -16.26 9.21
CA ALA A 21 -0.65 -15.48 10.39
C ALA A 21 0.03 -14.16 10.08
N GLN A 22 0.59 -13.98 8.89
CA GLN A 22 1.38 -12.80 8.53
C GLN A 22 0.73 -11.90 7.49
N ASN A 23 -0.47 -12.22 7.06
CA ASN A 23 -1.10 -11.49 5.96
C ASN A 23 -1.88 -10.28 6.46
N LYS A 24 -1.37 -9.07 6.18
CA LYS A 24 -2.05 -7.81 6.45
C LYS A 24 -2.94 -7.37 5.29
N GLY A 25 -2.88 -8.05 4.17
CA GLY A 25 -3.61 -7.69 2.98
C GLY A 25 -2.93 -6.63 2.13
N TYR A 26 -1.85 -6.02 2.58
CA TYR A 26 -1.04 -5.09 1.78
C TYR A 26 0.44 -5.25 2.14
N LYS A 27 1.33 -4.70 1.31
CA LYS A 27 2.78 -4.73 1.56
C LYS A 27 3.31 -3.32 1.81
N SER A 28 4.16 -3.18 2.84
CA SER A 28 4.92 -1.96 3.07
C SER A 28 6.28 -2.09 2.43
N LEU A 29 6.68 -1.13 1.62
CA LEU A 29 7.91 -1.16 0.84
C LEU A 29 8.86 -0.04 1.27
N SER A 30 10.16 -0.28 1.11
CA SER A 30 11.18 0.76 1.23
C SER A 30 11.02 1.80 0.12
N ALA A 31 11.67 2.95 0.25
CA ALA A 31 11.66 3.97 -0.80
C ALA A 31 12.17 3.42 -2.13
N ASP A 32 13.23 2.60 -2.11
CA ASP A 32 13.79 2.01 -3.33
C ASP A 32 12.82 1.03 -3.99
N ASP A 33 12.20 0.15 -3.21
CA ASP A 33 11.26 -0.83 -3.75
C ASP A 33 9.96 -0.17 -4.20
N TYR A 34 9.53 0.85 -3.48
CA TYR A 34 8.35 1.64 -3.86
C TYR A 34 8.58 2.35 -5.20
N GLU A 35 9.76 2.95 -5.36
CA GLU A 35 10.14 3.61 -6.62
C GLU A 35 10.10 2.63 -7.80
N LYS A 36 10.62 1.43 -7.60
CA LYS A 36 10.60 0.39 -8.63
C LYS A 36 9.18 -0.02 -8.98
N ALA A 37 8.33 -0.17 -7.97
CA ALA A 37 6.95 -0.59 -8.18
C ALA A 37 6.15 0.46 -8.94
N ILE A 38 6.31 1.75 -8.61
CA ILE A 38 5.56 2.82 -9.27
C ILE A 38 6.08 3.18 -10.65
N ALA A 39 7.23 2.63 -11.05
CA ALA A 39 7.72 2.77 -12.43
C ALA A 39 6.78 2.08 -13.42
N ASP A 40 6.01 1.10 -12.97
CA ASP A 40 4.95 0.47 -13.75
C ASP A 40 3.79 1.47 -13.88
N THR A 41 3.48 1.90 -15.10
CA THR A 41 2.44 2.90 -15.37
C THR A 41 1.02 2.39 -15.06
N ALA A 42 0.85 1.08 -14.89
CA ALA A 42 -0.43 0.50 -14.47
C ALA A 42 -0.70 0.68 -12.97
N VAL A 43 0.32 1.04 -12.19
CA VAL A 43 0.16 1.29 -10.74
C VAL A 43 -0.33 2.72 -10.53
N ILE A 44 -1.39 2.87 -9.75
CA ILE A 44 -1.95 4.18 -9.39
C ILE A 44 -1.23 4.70 -8.14
N ARG A 45 -0.69 5.90 -8.21
CA ARG A 45 -0.01 6.55 -7.08
C ARG A 45 -1.03 7.40 -6.31
N LEU A 46 -1.17 7.10 -5.02
CA LEU A 46 -2.15 7.77 -4.15
C LEU A 46 -1.47 8.39 -2.93
N ASP A 47 -1.54 9.70 -2.82
CA ASP A 47 -1.04 10.46 -1.67
C ASP A 47 -2.24 10.76 -0.76
N VAL A 48 -2.21 10.23 0.46
CA VAL A 48 -3.34 10.36 1.39
C VAL A 48 -3.13 11.45 2.45
N ARG A 49 -2.18 12.36 2.18
CA ARG A 49 -1.95 13.53 3.02
C ARG A 49 -3.01 14.60 2.77
N THR A 50 -2.94 15.68 3.53
CA THR A 50 -3.84 16.82 3.31
C THR A 50 -3.52 17.49 1.97
N ALA A 51 -4.47 18.24 1.44
CA ALA A 51 -4.30 19.00 0.20
C ALA A 51 -3.15 20.01 0.31
N GLU A 52 -2.98 20.63 1.48
CA GLU A 52 -1.90 21.57 1.72
C GLU A 52 -0.52 20.90 1.67
N GLU A 53 -0.37 19.75 2.33
CA GLU A 53 0.87 18.99 2.26
C GLU A 53 1.20 18.60 0.82
N PHE A 54 0.21 18.12 0.10
CA PHE A 54 0.35 17.70 -1.29
C PHE A 54 0.82 18.87 -2.19
N ALA A 55 0.23 20.03 -2.04
CA ALA A 55 0.58 21.22 -2.81
C ALA A 55 2.03 21.67 -2.58
N ASN A 56 2.56 21.43 -1.39
CA ASN A 56 3.93 21.79 -1.02
C ASN A 56 4.99 20.84 -1.57
N GLY A 57 4.58 19.78 -2.20
CA GLY A 57 5.48 18.79 -2.82
C GLY A 57 4.88 17.41 -2.72
N HIS A 58 4.99 16.64 -3.79
CA HIS A 58 4.45 15.27 -3.85
C HIS A 58 5.20 14.44 -4.89
N ILE A 59 4.94 13.16 -4.89
CA ILE A 59 5.50 12.23 -5.87
C ILE A 59 4.78 12.47 -7.20
N ARG A 60 5.54 12.54 -8.27
CA ARG A 60 5.00 12.81 -9.63
C ARG A 60 3.82 11.87 -9.96
N CYS A 61 2.80 12.40 -10.59
CA CYS A 61 1.60 11.68 -11.02
C CYS A 61 0.72 11.14 -9.89
N ALA A 62 0.99 11.52 -8.64
CA ALA A 62 0.14 11.06 -7.54
C ALA A 62 -1.21 11.79 -7.55
N ILE A 63 -2.25 11.05 -7.19
CA ILE A 63 -3.59 11.57 -6.91
C ILE A 63 -3.66 11.87 -5.43
N ASN A 64 -4.28 12.96 -5.02
CA ASN A 64 -4.42 13.30 -3.61
C ASN A 64 -5.85 13.03 -3.12
N ILE A 65 -5.98 12.16 -2.13
CA ILE A 65 -7.24 11.95 -1.40
C ILE A 65 -6.90 11.88 0.08
N ASP A 66 -7.33 12.86 0.85
CA ASP A 66 -7.00 13.00 2.26
C ASP A 66 -7.72 11.94 3.11
N VAL A 67 -6.95 11.03 3.73
CA VAL A 67 -7.51 9.95 4.55
C VAL A 67 -8.14 10.45 5.86
N LEU A 68 -7.80 11.66 6.28
CA LEU A 68 -8.39 12.25 7.50
C LEU A 68 -9.82 12.74 7.29
N LYS A 69 -10.26 12.87 6.06
CA LYS A 69 -11.61 13.29 5.74
C LYS A 69 -12.58 12.12 5.87
N SER A 70 -13.78 12.40 6.40
CA SER A 70 -14.80 11.38 6.63
C SER A 70 -15.31 10.72 5.34
N ASN A 71 -15.14 11.38 4.19
CA ASN A 71 -15.57 10.88 2.90
C ASN A 71 -14.46 10.14 2.13
N PHE A 72 -13.35 9.77 2.79
CA PHE A 72 -12.21 9.12 2.13
C PHE A 72 -12.63 7.87 1.36
N GLU A 73 -13.34 6.95 1.99
CA GLU A 73 -13.74 5.69 1.34
C GLU A 73 -14.60 5.91 0.11
N GLN A 74 -15.56 6.83 0.23
CA GLN A 74 -16.48 7.16 -0.86
C GLN A 74 -15.73 7.77 -2.04
N LYS A 75 -14.81 8.69 -1.77
CA LYS A 75 -14.03 9.37 -2.79
C LYS A 75 -13.05 8.41 -3.45
N ALA A 76 -12.42 7.54 -2.68
CA ALA A 76 -11.53 6.52 -3.21
C ALA A 76 -12.28 5.55 -4.14
N ALA A 77 -13.47 5.10 -3.73
CA ALA A 77 -14.29 4.20 -4.55
C ALA A 77 -14.70 4.84 -5.87
N ALA A 78 -14.96 6.15 -5.86
CA ALA A 78 -15.35 6.89 -7.07
C ALA A 78 -14.16 7.17 -8.01
N THR A 79 -12.94 7.20 -7.49
CA THR A 79 -11.74 7.64 -8.23
C THR A 79 -10.85 6.49 -8.66
N LEU A 80 -10.70 5.46 -7.83
CA LEU A 80 -9.69 4.42 -8.01
C LEU A 80 -10.27 3.16 -8.64
N PRO A 81 -9.68 2.65 -9.74
CA PRO A 81 -10.11 1.38 -10.32
C PRO A 81 -9.59 0.21 -9.50
N LYS A 82 -10.45 -0.77 -9.24
CA LYS A 82 -10.06 -1.98 -8.49
C LYS A 82 -9.18 -2.94 -9.30
N SER A 83 -9.12 -2.75 -10.60
CA SER A 83 -8.29 -3.56 -11.49
C SER A 83 -6.80 -3.23 -11.42
N LYS A 84 -6.43 -2.14 -10.76
CA LYS A 84 -5.03 -1.69 -10.70
C LYS A 84 -4.52 -1.69 -9.26
N THR A 85 -3.23 -1.91 -9.09
CA THR A 85 -2.57 -1.80 -7.80
C THR A 85 -2.50 -0.33 -7.39
N ILE A 86 -2.82 -0.05 -6.14
CA ILE A 86 -2.75 1.28 -5.56
C ILE A 86 -1.50 1.39 -4.70
N ALA A 87 -0.64 2.34 -5.03
CA ALA A 87 0.57 2.63 -4.26
C ALA A 87 0.32 3.86 -3.40
N VAL A 88 0.30 3.69 -2.09
CA VAL A 88 -0.15 4.70 -1.13
C VAL A 88 1.02 5.29 -0.37
N ASN A 89 1.05 6.61 -0.22
CA ASN A 89 2.00 7.27 0.68
C ASN A 89 1.32 8.34 1.54
N CYS A 90 1.90 8.57 2.70
CA CYS A 90 1.60 9.74 3.51
C CYS A 90 2.92 10.41 3.92
N ARG A 91 2.93 11.18 5.00
CA ARG A 91 4.15 11.88 5.43
C ARG A 91 5.18 10.95 6.05
N SER A 92 4.78 10.11 7.01
CA SER A 92 5.70 9.27 7.79
C SER A 92 5.35 7.79 7.79
N GLY A 93 4.30 7.40 7.09
CA GLY A 93 3.86 6.00 7.01
C GLY A 93 2.68 5.62 7.89
N LYS A 94 2.25 6.48 8.80
CA LYS A 94 1.15 6.17 9.72
C LYS A 94 -0.22 6.23 9.04
N ARG A 95 -0.53 7.34 8.40
CA ARG A 95 -1.82 7.53 7.68
C ARG A 95 -1.93 6.59 6.50
N SER A 96 -0.81 6.33 5.81
CA SER A 96 -0.81 5.42 4.66
C SER A 96 -1.12 3.99 5.03
N LYS A 97 -0.69 3.53 6.22
CA LYS A 97 -1.03 2.19 6.70
C LYS A 97 -2.52 2.08 7.01
N ASN A 98 -3.09 3.11 7.59
CA ASN A 98 -4.52 3.18 7.82
C ASN A 98 -5.31 3.18 6.50
N ALA A 99 -4.89 4.01 5.55
CA ALA A 99 -5.49 4.05 4.22
C ALA A 99 -5.37 2.71 3.51
N ALA A 100 -4.19 2.08 3.59
CA ALA A 100 -3.95 0.77 2.99
C ALA A 100 -4.89 -0.31 3.55
N ALA A 101 -5.10 -0.30 4.86
CA ALA A 101 -6.03 -1.24 5.50
C ALA A 101 -7.47 -1.02 5.01
N ILE A 102 -7.90 0.22 4.92
CA ILE A 102 -9.24 0.57 4.42
C ILE A 102 -9.41 0.10 2.96
N LEU A 103 -8.44 0.42 2.11
CA LEU A 103 -8.51 0.07 0.70
C LEU A 103 -8.47 -1.44 0.48
N THR A 104 -7.63 -2.15 1.21
CA THR A 104 -7.54 -3.60 1.14
C THR A 104 -8.87 -4.24 1.55
N LYS A 105 -9.49 -3.75 2.60
CA LYS A 105 -10.80 -4.22 3.05
C LYS A 105 -11.85 -4.04 1.95
N ASN A 106 -11.72 -3.01 1.15
CA ASN A 106 -12.64 -2.69 0.05
C ASN A 106 -12.27 -3.36 -1.28
N GLY A 107 -11.33 -4.30 -1.26
CA GLY A 107 -11.03 -5.14 -2.42
C GLY A 107 -9.91 -4.64 -3.32
N TYR A 108 -9.16 -3.62 -2.92
CA TYR A 108 -8.01 -3.13 -3.69
C TYR A 108 -6.75 -3.94 -3.37
N GLN A 109 -5.87 -4.06 -4.36
CA GLN A 109 -4.49 -4.49 -4.15
C GLN A 109 -3.66 -3.27 -3.81
N VAL A 110 -2.95 -3.30 -2.70
CA VAL A 110 -2.27 -2.11 -2.17
C VAL A 110 -0.82 -2.40 -1.80
N ILE A 111 0.05 -1.47 -2.18
CA ILE A 111 1.41 -1.36 -1.66
C ILE A 111 1.52 0.01 -0.99
N GLU A 112 2.38 0.12 -0.01
CA GLU A 112 2.45 1.30 0.84
C GLU A 112 3.92 1.68 1.08
N LEU A 113 4.23 2.97 1.08
CA LEU A 113 5.57 3.49 1.31
C LEU A 113 5.82 3.60 2.82
N ASP A 114 6.58 2.67 3.35
CA ASP A 114 6.80 2.51 4.80
C ASP A 114 7.33 3.78 5.48
N SER A 115 8.34 4.40 4.91
CA SER A 115 8.98 5.59 5.47
C SER A 115 8.29 6.90 5.10
N GLY A 116 7.28 6.84 4.27
CA GLY A 116 6.50 8.00 3.85
C GLY A 116 7.28 8.99 3.00
N PHE A 117 6.67 10.14 2.78
CA PHE A 117 7.26 11.21 1.97
C PHE A 117 8.57 11.72 2.58
N ILE A 118 8.70 11.73 3.90
CA ILE A 118 9.94 12.09 4.59
C ILE A 118 11.07 11.15 4.17
N GLY A 119 10.83 9.85 4.21
CA GLY A 119 11.83 8.85 3.81
C GLY A 119 12.14 8.92 2.32
N TRP A 120 11.13 9.20 1.49
CA TRP A 120 11.29 9.40 0.05
C TRP A 120 12.26 10.55 -0.23
N GLN A 121 12.06 11.69 0.41
CA GLN A 121 12.94 12.86 0.27
C GLN A 121 14.33 12.58 0.82
N ALA A 122 14.44 11.92 1.97
CA ALA A 122 15.73 11.59 2.58
C ALA A 122 16.56 10.66 1.69
N ALA A 123 15.89 9.81 0.91
CA ALA A 123 16.53 8.92 -0.06
C ALA A 123 16.90 9.64 -1.37
N GLY A 124 16.64 10.93 -1.47
CA GLY A 124 16.96 11.73 -2.66
C GLY A 124 16.07 11.48 -3.86
N LYS A 125 14.88 10.93 -3.63
CA LYS A 125 13.95 10.62 -4.73
C LYS A 125 13.25 11.88 -5.23
N GLU A 126 12.80 11.83 -6.47
CA GLU A 126 12.17 12.96 -7.14
C GLU A 126 10.85 13.37 -6.52
N ILE A 127 10.66 14.67 -6.33
CA ILE A 127 9.38 15.26 -5.94
C ILE A 127 9.07 16.42 -6.88
N ILE A 128 7.80 16.74 -7.01
CA ILE A 128 7.35 17.91 -7.75
C ILE A 128 6.55 18.83 -6.85
N LYS A 129 6.53 20.10 -7.20
CA LYS A 129 5.72 21.12 -6.54
C LYS A 129 4.82 21.78 -7.58
N GLU A 130 3.59 22.03 -7.16
CA GLU A 130 2.64 22.72 -8.06
C GLU A 130 1.88 23.78 -7.36
#